data_b9d1878793f958eea3f40bf71222ffeb
#
_entry.id   b9d1878793f958eea3f40bf71222ffeb
#
_cell.length_a   1.000
_cell.length_b   1.000
_cell.length_c   1.000
_cell.angle_alpha   90.00
_cell.angle_beta   90.00
_cell.angle_gamma   90.00
#
_symmetry.space_group_name_H-M   'P 1'
#
loop_
_entity.id
_entity.type
_entity.pdbx_description
1 polymer ?
#
loop_
_entity_poly.entity_id
_entity_poly.type
_entity_poly.pdbx_seq_one_letter_code
_entity_poly.pdbx_strand_id
1 'polypeptide(L)'
;IYVFWERTNCIMKNKKTNAARILDRMKIPYEIKEYEVDLDDLSAIHVAASAGMDVKMVFKTLVCRGDKNGVLMACIPGDGELDMKALAAASGNKRVEMVHLKEVLGLTGYIRGGCSPLGAKKNYPVYLNESCHDFDRIAISAGIRGQQLILSPDDLIKAVNATVAKLIR
;
A
#
# COMPACT_ATOMS: atom_id res chain seq x y z
N ILE A 1 18.85 -31.12 -13.48
CA ILE A 1 19.14 -29.67 -13.57
C ILE A 1 17.87 -28.86 -13.75
N TYR A 2 16.99 -29.25 -14.69
CA TYR A 2 15.71 -28.58 -14.90
C TYR A 2 14.78 -28.63 -13.68
N VAL A 3 14.68 -29.78 -13.01
CA VAL A 3 13.85 -29.98 -11.83
C VAL A 3 14.34 -29.15 -10.65
N PHE A 4 15.64 -28.94 -10.52
CA PHE A 4 16.23 -28.12 -9.47
C PHE A 4 15.97 -26.63 -9.69
N TRP A 5 16.04 -26.16 -10.94
CA TRP A 5 15.72 -24.79 -11.32
C TRP A 5 14.26 -24.44 -11.07
N GLU A 6 13.34 -25.34 -11.45
CA GLU A 6 11.92 -25.15 -11.19
C GLU A 6 11.59 -25.12 -9.70
N ARG A 7 12.24 -25.96 -8.90
CA ARG A 7 12.07 -25.95 -7.44
C ARG A 7 12.61 -24.66 -6.82
N THR A 8 13.74 -24.18 -7.28
CA THR A 8 14.34 -22.93 -6.78
C THR A 8 13.47 -21.73 -7.13
N ASN A 9 12.96 -21.66 -8.35
CA ASN A 9 12.04 -20.61 -8.77
C ASN A 9 10.71 -20.68 -8.00
N CYS A 10 10.17 -21.87 -7.75
CA CYS A 10 8.96 -22.05 -6.98
C CYS A 10 9.15 -21.60 -5.52
N ILE A 11 10.30 -21.90 -4.92
CA ILE A 11 10.63 -21.47 -3.56
C ILE A 11 10.76 -19.95 -3.48
N MET A 12 11.35 -19.29 -4.47
CA MET A 12 11.48 -17.84 -4.52
C MET A 12 10.15 -17.13 -4.76
N LYS A 13 9.27 -17.69 -5.60
CA LYS A 13 7.93 -17.17 -5.85
C LYS A 13 7.02 -17.24 -4.62
N ASN A 14 7.22 -18.20 -3.76
CA ASN A 14 6.39 -18.44 -2.57
C ASN A 14 6.92 -17.75 -1.31
N LYS A 15 8.01 -16.98 -1.40
CA LYS A 15 8.54 -16.27 -0.25
C LYS A 15 7.61 -15.12 0.13
N LYS A 16 7.00 -15.23 1.32
CA LYS A 16 6.10 -14.20 1.84
C LYS A 16 6.85 -12.90 2.15
N THR A 17 6.22 -11.79 1.83
CA THR A 17 6.71 -10.47 2.20
C THR A 17 6.52 -10.21 3.70
N ASN A 18 7.21 -9.21 4.23
CA ASN A 18 7.04 -8.80 5.61
C ASN A 18 5.59 -8.35 5.90
N ALA A 19 4.97 -7.63 4.95
CA ALA A 19 3.57 -7.22 5.08
C ALA A 19 2.63 -8.41 5.22
N ALA A 20 2.80 -9.45 4.39
CA ALA A 20 2.01 -10.67 4.48
C ALA A 20 2.23 -11.40 5.81
N ARG A 21 3.47 -11.45 6.30
CA ARG A 21 3.79 -12.07 7.60
C ARG A 21 3.13 -11.35 8.77
N ILE A 22 3.01 -10.03 8.70
CA ILE A 22 2.31 -9.25 9.72
C ILE A 22 0.83 -9.67 9.78
N LEU A 23 0.17 -9.81 8.62
CA LEU A 23 -1.21 -10.28 8.56
C LEU A 23 -1.36 -11.70 9.11
N ASP A 24 -0.41 -12.60 8.79
CA ASP A 24 -0.40 -13.96 9.33
C ASP A 24 -0.32 -13.95 10.87
N ARG A 25 0.57 -13.15 11.43
CA ARG A 25 0.70 -13.03 12.90
C ARG A 25 -0.54 -12.49 13.57
N MET A 26 -1.25 -11.60 12.90
CA MET A 26 -2.50 -11.02 13.39
C MET A 26 -3.70 -11.92 13.10
N LYS A 27 -3.52 -13.05 12.42
CA LYS A 27 -4.58 -13.98 12.01
C LYS A 27 -5.64 -13.31 11.12
N ILE A 28 -5.21 -12.39 10.29
CA ILE A 28 -6.06 -11.69 9.33
C ILE A 28 -6.03 -12.44 8.00
N PRO A 29 -7.19 -12.86 7.45
CA PRO A 29 -7.24 -13.52 6.15
C PRO A 29 -6.97 -12.51 5.03
N TYR A 30 -6.23 -12.96 4.01
CA TYR A 30 -5.92 -12.16 2.83
C TYR A 30 -5.66 -13.07 1.64
N GLU A 31 -5.71 -12.51 0.44
CA GLU A 31 -5.25 -13.18 -0.78
C GLU A 31 -4.07 -12.43 -1.35
N ILE A 32 -3.17 -13.15 -2.01
CA ILE A 32 -2.07 -12.56 -2.78
C ILE A 32 -2.49 -12.56 -4.25
N LYS A 33 -2.45 -11.40 -4.89
CA LYS A 33 -2.67 -11.24 -6.32
C LYS A 33 -1.36 -10.83 -6.98
N GLU A 34 -0.84 -11.69 -7.84
CA GLU A 34 0.33 -11.36 -8.65
C GLU A 34 -0.08 -10.61 -9.91
N TYR A 35 0.76 -9.72 -10.38
CA TYR A 35 0.59 -8.99 -11.62
C TYR A 35 1.92 -8.78 -12.31
N GLU A 36 1.86 -8.56 -13.63
CA GLU A 36 3.05 -8.28 -14.41
C GLU A 36 3.51 -6.84 -14.18
N VAL A 37 4.79 -6.67 -13.81
CA VAL A 37 5.41 -5.38 -13.55
C VAL A 37 5.85 -4.75 -14.87
N ASP A 38 5.45 -3.51 -15.10
CA ASP A 38 5.96 -2.65 -16.17
C ASP A 38 6.80 -1.54 -15.55
N LEU A 39 8.11 -1.59 -15.74
CA LEU A 39 9.03 -0.59 -15.18
C LEU A 39 8.83 0.81 -15.77
N ASP A 40 8.20 0.90 -16.95
CA ASP A 40 7.88 2.18 -17.59
C ASP A 40 6.56 2.77 -17.08
N ASP A 41 5.72 1.95 -16.43
CA ASP A 41 4.45 2.40 -15.84
C ASP A 41 4.18 1.70 -14.50
N LEU A 42 4.62 2.32 -13.41
CA LEU A 42 4.39 1.83 -12.05
C LEU A 42 3.10 2.37 -11.42
N SER A 43 2.23 3.01 -12.22
CA SER A 43 1.00 3.60 -11.71
C SER A 43 0.02 2.54 -11.18
N ALA A 44 -0.81 2.94 -10.23
CA ALA A 44 -1.87 2.08 -9.70
C ALA A 44 -2.91 1.72 -10.76
N ILE A 45 -3.11 2.58 -11.77
CA ILE A 45 -3.99 2.30 -12.92
C ILE A 45 -3.46 1.11 -13.70
N HIS A 46 -2.16 1.07 -13.99
CA HIS A 46 -1.54 -0.07 -14.67
C HIS A 46 -1.60 -1.34 -13.81
N VAL A 47 -1.34 -1.23 -12.52
CA VAL A 47 -1.42 -2.36 -11.58
C VAL A 47 -2.82 -2.96 -11.59
N ALA A 48 -3.85 -2.14 -11.49
CA ALA A 48 -5.24 -2.59 -11.54
C ALA A 48 -5.57 -3.31 -12.85
N ALA A 49 -5.16 -2.74 -13.98
CA ALA A 49 -5.38 -3.34 -15.30
C ALA A 49 -4.66 -4.69 -15.42
N SER A 50 -3.39 -4.77 -15.02
CA SER A 50 -2.59 -6.01 -15.08
C SER A 50 -3.12 -7.09 -14.15
N ALA A 51 -3.64 -6.71 -12.99
CA ALA A 51 -4.23 -7.64 -12.03
C ALA A 51 -5.68 -8.00 -12.32
N GLY A 52 -6.31 -7.37 -13.31
CA GLY A 52 -7.73 -7.58 -13.62
C GLY A 52 -8.68 -7.07 -12.53
N MET A 53 -8.31 -5.97 -11.88
CA MET A 53 -9.05 -5.41 -10.75
C MET A 53 -9.61 -4.03 -11.08
N ASP A 54 -10.71 -3.66 -10.40
CA ASP A 54 -11.22 -2.28 -10.44
C ASP A 54 -10.21 -1.35 -9.79
N VAL A 55 -9.78 -0.30 -10.51
CA VAL A 55 -8.79 0.67 -10.00
C VAL A 55 -9.27 1.37 -8.72
N LYS A 56 -10.57 1.49 -8.52
CA LYS A 56 -11.15 2.13 -7.33
C LYS A 56 -10.97 1.30 -6.06
N MET A 57 -10.77 -0.01 -6.19
CA MET A 57 -10.47 -0.90 -5.06
C MET A 57 -8.97 -1.11 -4.84
N VAL A 58 -8.12 -0.70 -5.78
CA VAL A 58 -6.66 -0.75 -5.64
C VAL A 58 -6.19 0.54 -4.99
N PHE A 59 -5.74 0.44 -3.74
CA PHE A 59 -5.29 1.59 -2.96
C PHE A 59 -3.79 1.75 -3.09
N LYS A 60 -3.36 2.94 -3.48
CA LYS A 60 -1.94 3.33 -3.51
C LYS A 60 -1.56 3.99 -2.21
N THR A 61 -0.33 3.73 -1.75
CA THR A 61 0.22 4.28 -0.51
C THR A 61 1.17 5.42 -0.84
N LEU A 62 0.85 6.61 -0.37
CA LEU A 62 1.64 7.82 -0.56
C LEU A 62 2.32 8.19 0.75
N VAL A 63 3.61 8.46 0.70
CA VAL A 63 4.41 8.88 1.86
C VAL A 63 4.48 10.38 1.89
N CYS A 64 4.02 10.97 2.97
CA CYS A 64 3.91 12.42 3.15
C CYS A 64 4.62 12.86 4.43
N ARG A 65 4.84 14.16 4.53
CA ARG A 65 5.40 14.78 5.74
C ARG A 65 4.54 15.96 6.15
N GLY A 66 4.07 15.93 7.39
CA GLY A 66 3.36 17.04 8.00
C GLY A 66 4.30 17.99 8.74
N ASP A 67 3.91 19.25 8.84
CA ASP A 67 4.71 20.28 9.51
C ASP A 67 4.79 20.09 11.04
N LYS A 68 3.81 19.41 11.63
CA LYS A 68 3.77 19.19 13.08
C LYS A 68 4.11 17.75 13.49
N ASN A 69 3.60 16.76 12.77
CA ASN A 69 3.61 15.37 13.21
C ASN A 69 4.60 14.48 12.43
N GLY A 70 5.37 15.06 11.50
CA GLY A 70 6.38 14.32 10.74
C GLY A 70 5.79 13.43 9.65
N VAL A 71 6.42 12.28 9.41
CA VAL A 71 6.07 11.38 8.31
C VAL A 71 4.77 10.64 8.62
N LEU A 72 3.92 10.55 7.60
CA LEU A 72 2.66 9.82 7.63
C LEU A 72 2.39 9.19 6.26
N MET A 73 1.49 8.22 6.21
CA MET A 73 1.10 7.54 4.98
C MET A 73 -0.37 7.79 4.68
N ALA A 74 -0.69 8.01 3.40
CA ALA A 74 -2.05 8.13 2.92
C ALA A 74 -2.32 7.03 1.90
N CYS A 75 -3.39 6.27 2.11
CA CYS A 75 -3.85 5.22 1.21
C CYS A 75 -5.12 5.68 0.52
N ILE A 76 -5.06 5.86 -0.79
CA ILE A 76 -6.16 6.39 -1.60
C ILE A 76 -6.40 5.50 -2.83
N PRO A 77 -7.63 5.54 -3.42
CA PRO A 77 -7.90 4.80 -4.64
C PRO A 77 -6.89 5.11 -5.75
N GLY A 78 -6.59 4.12 -6.57
CA GLY A 78 -5.56 4.21 -7.60
C GLY A 78 -5.78 5.31 -8.64
N ASP A 79 -7.03 5.64 -8.93
CA ASP A 79 -7.42 6.74 -9.84
C ASP A 79 -7.70 8.06 -9.11
N GLY A 80 -7.56 8.08 -7.78
CA GLY A 80 -7.82 9.26 -6.98
C GLY A 80 -6.61 10.19 -6.89
N GLU A 81 -6.89 11.46 -6.64
CA GLU A 81 -5.89 12.48 -6.40
C GLU A 81 -5.96 12.92 -4.94
N LEU A 82 -4.82 12.88 -4.25
CA LEU A 82 -4.76 13.25 -2.83
C LEU A 82 -5.06 14.74 -2.65
N ASP A 83 -6.01 15.03 -1.75
CA ASP A 83 -6.27 16.38 -1.27
C ASP A 83 -5.37 16.66 -0.06
N MET A 84 -4.29 17.42 -0.29
CA MET A 84 -3.31 17.73 0.75
C MET A 84 -3.91 18.49 1.93
N LYS A 85 -4.88 19.36 1.68
CA LYS A 85 -5.55 20.11 2.74
C LYS A 85 -6.42 19.20 3.61
N ALA A 86 -7.13 18.27 2.98
CA ALA A 86 -7.93 17.28 3.70
C ALA A 86 -7.04 16.38 4.56
N LEU A 87 -5.90 15.92 4.03
CA LEU A 87 -4.96 15.13 4.79
C LEU A 87 -4.35 15.91 5.94
N ALA A 88 -4.00 17.16 5.74
CA ALA A 88 -3.49 18.03 6.80
C ALA A 88 -4.51 18.16 7.93
N ALA A 89 -5.77 18.42 7.60
CA ALA A 89 -6.86 18.52 8.59
C ALA A 89 -7.05 17.20 9.35
N ALA A 90 -7.10 16.07 8.64
CA ALA A 90 -7.29 14.76 9.26
C ALA A 90 -6.13 14.37 10.18
N SER A 91 -4.92 14.82 9.89
CA SER A 91 -3.71 14.44 10.62
C SER A 91 -3.29 15.45 11.69
N GLY A 92 -4.02 16.56 11.86
CA GLY A 92 -3.68 17.60 12.82
C GLY A 92 -2.49 18.46 12.41
N ASN A 93 -2.18 18.51 11.14
CA ASN A 93 -1.14 19.35 10.57
C ASN A 93 -1.74 20.61 9.93
N LYS A 94 -0.98 21.68 9.85
CA LYS A 94 -1.35 22.85 9.06
C LYS A 94 -1.06 22.64 7.58
N ARG A 95 0.03 21.93 7.30
CA ARG A 95 0.51 21.70 5.94
C ARG A 95 1.09 20.29 5.85
N VAL A 96 0.80 19.62 4.75
CA VAL A 96 1.34 18.31 4.40
C VAL A 96 1.88 18.38 2.98
N GLU A 97 3.01 17.75 2.74
CA GLU A 97 3.60 17.62 1.41
C GLU A 97 4.09 16.21 1.16
N MET A 98 4.19 15.82 -0.11
CA MET A 98 4.81 14.54 -0.48
C MET A 98 6.29 14.57 -0.13
N VAL A 99 6.82 13.47 0.42
CA VAL A 99 8.27 13.32 0.56
C VAL A 99 8.90 13.16 -0.82
N HIS A 100 10.17 13.54 -0.94
CA HIS A 100 10.91 13.31 -2.18
C HIS A 100 11.05 11.81 -2.42
N LEU A 101 10.94 11.40 -3.69
CA LEU A 101 11.02 9.99 -4.08
C LEU A 101 12.29 9.31 -3.56
N LYS A 102 13.43 10.03 -3.57
CA LYS A 102 14.72 9.53 -3.06
C LYS A 102 14.74 9.23 -1.56
N GLU A 103 13.81 9.80 -0.79
CA GLU A 103 13.72 9.57 0.67
C GLU A 103 12.87 8.34 1.02
N VAL A 104 12.01 7.89 0.10
CA VAL A 104 11.00 6.84 0.38
C VAL A 104 11.66 5.56 0.88
N LEU A 105 12.71 5.09 0.22
CA LEU A 105 13.41 3.86 0.62
C LEU A 105 14.00 3.98 2.03
N GLY A 106 14.65 5.09 2.34
CA GLY A 106 15.24 5.32 3.66
C GLY A 106 14.20 5.39 4.77
N LEU A 107 13.03 5.97 4.49
CA LEU A 107 11.94 6.13 5.46
C LEU A 107 11.16 4.84 5.67
N THR A 108 10.86 4.10 4.62
CA THR A 108 9.90 2.99 4.66
C THR A 108 10.52 1.61 4.48
N GLY A 109 11.66 1.52 3.81
CA GLY A 109 12.23 0.24 3.38
C GLY A 109 11.65 -0.24 2.05
N TYR A 110 10.73 0.50 1.45
CA TYR A 110 10.07 0.16 0.20
C TYR A 110 10.52 1.07 -0.94
N ILE A 111 10.47 0.55 -2.16
CA ILE A 111 10.74 1.31 -3.37
C ILE A 111 9.43 1.77 -4.02
N ARG A 112 9.51 2.75 -4.93
CA ARG A 112 8.38 3.21 -5.72
C ARG A 112 7.66 2.04 -6.41
N GLY A 113 6.34 2.01 -6.31
CA GLY A 113 5.51 0.92 -6.83
C GLY A 113 5.37 -0.28 -5.90
N GLY A 114 6.13 -0.31 -4.81
CA GLY A 114 6.07 -1.36 -3.79
C GLY A 114 5.78 -0.86 -2.38
N CYS A 115 5.42 0.41 -2.22
CA CYS A 115 5.08 0.97 -0.91
C CYS A 115 3.81 0.34 -0.35
N SER A 116 3.90 -0.19 0.89
CA SER A 116 2.78 -0.75 1.63
C SER A 116 2.57 0.02 2.94
N PRO A 117 1.33 0.13 3.42
CA PRO A 117 1.09 0.66 4.77
C PRO A 117 1.47 -0.32 5.87
N LEU A 118 1.73 -1.58 5.51
CA LEU A 118 2.15 -2.64 6.44
C LEU A 118 3.65 -2.86 6.34
N GLY A 119 4.31 -2.98 7.49
CA GLY A 119 5.69 -3.43 7.55
C GLY A 119 6.75 -2.40 7.18
N ALA A 120 6.44 -1.12 7.18
CA ALA A 120 7.43 -0.07 7.04
C ALA A 120 8.45 -0.11 8.19
N LYS A 121 9.63 0.49 7.99
CA LYS A 121 10.71 0.52 9.01
C LYS A 121 10.25 1.07 10.35
N LYS A 122 9.29 1.98 10.36
CA LYS A 122 8.67 2.56 11.56
C LYS A 122 7.16 2.50 11.43
N ASN A 123 6.47 2.54 12.56
CA ASN A 123 5.01 2.61 12.59
C ASN A 123 4.54 4.05 12.35
N TYR A 124 4.54 4.46 11.09
CA TYR A 124 4.00 5.75 10.71
C TYR A 124 2.48 5.76 10.83
N PRO A 125 1.85 6.90 11.18
CA PRO A 125 0.42 7.03 11.11
C PRO A 125 -0.09 6.78 9.69
N VAL A 126 -1.19 6.02 9.58
CA VAL A 126 -1.82 5.68 8.30
C VAL A 126 -3.21 6.29 8.24
N TYR A 127 -3.49 6.97 7.14
CA TYR A 127 -4.78 7.57 6.81
C TYR A 127 -5.34 6.87 5.59
N LEU A 128 -6.56 6.36 5.70
CA LEU A 128 -7.22 5.57 4.66
C LEU A 128 -8.43 6.32 4.15
N ASN A 129 -8.54 6.47 2.82
CA ASN A 129 -9.70 7.15 2.23
C ASN A 129 -10.99 6.38 2.53
N GLU A 130 -12.03 7.12 2.86
CA GLU A 130 -13.33 6.57 3.28
C GLU A 130 -14.01 5.67 2.24
N SER A 131 -13.67 5.82 0.95
CA SER A 131 -14.20 4.97 -0.12
C SER A 131 -13.82 3.49 0.03
N CYS A 132 -12.91 3.16 0.94
CA CYS A 132 -12.58 1.76 1.24
C CYS A 132 -13.81 0.96 1.67
N HIS A 133 -14.77 1.61 2.31
CA HIS A 133 -16.01 0.97 2.77
C HIS A 133 -17.02 0.68 1.65
N ASP A 134 -16.76 1.17 0.43
CA ASP A 134 -17.59 0.85 -0.75
C ASP A 134 -17.35 -0.58 -1.26
N PHE A 135 -16.33 -1.25 -0.74
CA PHE A 135 -15.91 -2.58 -1.18
C PHE A 135 -15.83 -3.54 0.01
N ASP A 136 -16.18 -4.79 -0.23
CA ASP A 136 -15.96 -5.86 0.76
C ASP A 136 -14.47 -6.15 0.96
N ARG A 137 -13.69 -5.96 -0.09
CA ARG A 137 -12.25 -6.17 -0.09
C ARG A 137 -11.56 -5.10 -0.92
N ILE A 138 -10.38 -4.69 -0.47
CA ILE A 138 -9.50 -3.75 -1.17
C ILE A 138 -8.14 -4.39 -1.38
N ALA A 139 -7.37 -3.82 -2.30
CA ALA A 139 -6.01 -4.26 -2.58
C ALA A 139 -5.01 -3.18 -2.17
N ILE A 140 -3.91 -3.62 -1.57
CA ILE A 140 -2.77 -2.78 -1.24
C ILE A 140 -1.49 -3.48 -1.71
N SER A 141 -0.39 -2.74 -1.82
CA SER A 141 0.89 -3.36 -2.13
C SER A 141 1.29 -4.36 -1.05
N ALA A 142 1.84 -5.49 -1.46
CA ALA A 142 2.43 -6.46 -0.56
C ALA A 142 3.82 -6.05 -0.01
N GLY A 143 4.35 -4.91 -0.47
CA GLY A 143 5.69 -4.44 -0.12
C GLY A 143 6.75 -4.72 -1.17
N ILE A 144 6.37 -5.34 -2.26
CA ILE A 144 7.20 -5.56 -3.45
C ILE A 144 6.38 -5.28 -4.70
N ARG A 145 7.06 -4.91 -5.78
CA ARG A 145 6.43 -4.82 -7.11
C ARG A 145 5.98 -6.21 -7.54
N GLY A 146 4.83 -6.31 -8.18
CA GLY A 146 4.31 -7.56 -8.72
C GLY A 146 3.36 -8.32 -7.81
N GLN A 147 3.14 -7.87 -6.57
CA GLN A 147 2.20 -8.49 -5.65
C GLN A 147 1.31 -7.47 -4.96
N GLN A 148 0.02 -7.78 -4.89
CA GLN A 148 -0.97 -7.06 -4.10
C GLN A 148 -1.52 -8.00 -3.02
N LEU A 149 -1.84 -7.44 -1.87
CA LEU A 149 -2.60 -8.11 -0.81
C LEU A 149 -4.05 -7.64 -0.90
N ILE A 150 -4.96 -8.61 -0.91
CA ILE A 150 -6.41 -8.35 -0.94
C ILE A 150 -6.98 -8.75 0.41
N LEU A 151 -7.59 -7.80 1.09
CA LEU A 151 -8.16 -8.01 2.42
C LEU A 151 -9.35 -7.08 2.66
N SER A 152 -10.10 -7.33 3.74
CA SER A 152 -11.20 -6.46 4.11
C SER A 152 -10.67 -5.10 4.58
N PRO A 153 -11.38 -4.00 4.29
CA PRO A 153 -11.00 -2.68 4.78
C PRO A 153 -10.91 -2.60 6.31
N ASP A 154 -11.84 -3.22 7.01
CA ASP A 154 -11.85 -3.23 8.47
C ASP A 154 -10.63 -3.92 9.05
N ASP A 155 -10.20 -5.01 8.43
CA ASP A 155 -8.98 -5.73 8.83
C ASP A 155 -7.73 -4.90 8.61
N LEU A 156 -7.65 -4.16 7.50
CA LEU A 156 -6.54 -3.25 7.25
C LEU A 156 -6.51 -2.12 8.29
N ILE A 157 -7.66 -1.52 8.56
CA ILE A 157 -7.79 -0.45 9.57
C ILE A 157 -7.25 -0.94 10.92
N LYS A 158 -7.64 -2.15 11.32
CA LYS A 158 -7.17 -2.78 12.55
C LYS A 158 -5.67 -3.05 12.52
N ALA A 159 -5.16 -3.58 11.41
CA ALA A 159 -3.76 -3.98 11.29
C ALA A 159 -2.79 -2.82 11.43
N VAL A 160 -3.12 -1.65 10.90
CA VAL A 160 -2.25 -0.46 10.90
C VAL A 160 -2.77 0.67 11.79
N ASN A 161 -3.87 0.45 12.49
CA ASN A 161 -4.53 1.48 13.30
C ASN A 161 -4.82 2.73 12.47
N ALA A 162 -5.42 2.54 11.30
CA ALA A 162 -5.67 3.62 10.36
C ALA A 162 -6.76 4.58 10.83
N THR A 163 -6.60 5.84 10.46
CA THR A 163 -7.66 6.84 10.56
C THR A 163 -8.35 6.94 9.21
N VAL A 164 -9.67 6.77 9.20
CA VAL A 164 -10.49 6.86 7.98
C VAL A 164 -11.00 8.28 7.82
N ALA A 165 -10.83 8.87 6.65
CA ALA A 165 -11.27 10.22 6.34
C ALA A 165 -11.43 10.39 4.83
N LYS A 166 -12.11 11.46 4.41
CA LYS A 166 -12.13 11.85 3.00
C LYS A 166 -10.80 12.51 2.65
N LEU A 167 -10.01 11.87 1.78
CA LEU A 167 -8.65 12.28 1.44
C LEU A 167 -8.47 12.66 -0.03
N ILE A 168 -9.45 12.43 -0.88
CA ILE A 168 -9.38 12.68 -2.32
C ILE A 168 -10.24 13.87 -2.73
N ARG A 169 -9.84 14.50 -3.84
CA ARG A 169 -10.59 15.58 -4.49
C ARG A 169 -11.80 15.06 -5.24
#